data_e4453549354019b06b790d69f218cf4c
#
_entry.id   e4453549354019b06b790d69f218cf4c
#
_cell.length_a   1.000
_cell.length_b   1.000
_cell.length_c   1.000
_cell.angle_alpha   90.00
_cell.angle_beta   90.00
_cell.angle_gamma   90.00
#
_symmetry.space_group_name_H-M   'P 1'
#
loop_
_entity.id
_entity.type
_entity.pdbx_description
1 polymer ?
#
loop_
_entity_poly.entity_id
_entity_poly.type
_entity_poly.pdbx_seq_one_letter_code
_entity_poly.pdbx_strand_id
1 'polypeptide(L)'
;DAINQLRLLAEPAQARSAFQGEAPGFTTYAPGQLSLINAVEACLKRLQQDGIALQDIALLSFAGQQRSEVLKLDAIAGLALRKPTGRYDAAGNALWTDGALLTDTIYRFKGQSAPVVVLAEIDFEYVSESVLHRLFVGLTRAQYRVECVMSELAAAALMARLDG
;
A
#
# COMPACT_ATOMS: atom_id res chain seq x y z
N ASP A 1 3.94 -11.17 -13.35
CA ASP A 1 4.71 -10.41 -12.37
C ASP A 1 4.18 -8.98 -12.30
N ALA A 2 3.75 -8.55 -11.10
CA ALA A 2 3.14 -7.23 -10.87
C ALA A 2 4.02 -6.07 -11.34
N ILE A 3 5.33 -6.17 -11.13
CA ILE A 3 6.30 -5.15 -11.50
C ILE A 3 6.41 -5.01 -13.02
N ASN A 4 6.46 -6.14 -13.73
CA ASN A 4 6.54 -6.14 -15.19
C ASN A 4 5.27 -5.61 -15.84
N GLN A 5 4.11 -5.86 -15.24
CA GLN A 5 2.83 -5.33 -15.72
C GLN A 5 2.75 -3.80 -15.62
N LEU A 6 3.37 -3.22 -14.60
CA LEU A 6 3.42 -1.77 -14.42
C LEU A 6 4.48 -1.08 -15.30
N ARG A 7 5.35 -1.83 -15.98
CA ARG A 7 6.45 -1.29 -16.78
C ARG A 7 7.27 -0.22 -16.04
N LEU A 8 7.40 -0.36 -14.73
CA LEU A 8 8.09 0.63 -13.89
C LEU A 8 9.61 0.50 -13.93
N LEU A 9 10.13 -0.61 -14.47
CA LEU A 9 11.56 -0.89 -14.60
C LEU A 9 11.99 -0.81 -16.06
N ALA A 10 13.21 -0.33 -16.28
CA ALA A 10 13.82 -0.29 -17.63
C ALA A 10 14.02 -1.71 -18.20
N GLU A 11 14.28 -2.67 -17.33
CA GLU A 11 14.37 -4.09 -17.65
C GLU A 11 13.41 -4.91 -16.78
N PRO A 12 12.75 -5.95 -17.34
CA PRO A 12 11.86 -6.79 -16.57
C PRO A 12 12.62 -7.48 -15.45
N ALA A 13 12.15 -7.34 -14.20
CA ALA A 13 12.66 -8.13 -13.10
C ALA A 13 12.26 -9.60 -13.31
N GLN A 14 13.22 -10.50 -13.34
CA GLN A 14 12.92 -11.93 -13.34
C GLN A 14 12.44 -12.34 -11.95
N ALA A 15 11.21 -12.81 -11.85
CA ALA A 15 10.70 -13.39 -10.63
C ALA A 15 11.49 -14.67 -10.32
N ARG A 16 12.23 -14.67 -9.21
CA ARG A 16 12.95 -15.84 -8.72
C ARG A 16 12.05 -16.81 -7.94
N SER A 17 10.75 -16.48 -7.82
CA SER A 17 9.77 -17.29 -7.11
C SER A 17 8.93 -18.08 -8.10
N ALA A 18 8.68 -19.36 -7.80
CA ALA A 18 7.74 -20.21 -8.54
C ALA A 18 6.27 -19.78 -8.35
N PHE A 19 5.99 -18.86 -7.43
CA PHE A 19 4.67 -18.29 -7.20
C PHE A 19 4.44 -17.10 -8.12
N GLN A 20 3.57 -17.28 -9.08
CA GLN A 20 2.99 -16.15 -9.82
C GLN A 20 1.85 -15.60 -8.97
N GLY A 21 2.04 -14.40 -8.41
CA GLY A 21 0.98 -13.66 -7.74
C GLY A 21 -0.09 -13.18 -8.72
N GLU A 22 -1.21 -12.73 -8.21
CA GLU A 22 -2.24 -12.08 -9.01
C GLU A 22 -1.73 -10.75 -9.59
N ALA A 23 -2.34 -10.31 -10.70
CA ALA A 23 -2.10 -8.98 -11.24
C ALA A 23 -2.47 -7.90 -10.21
N PRO A 24 -1.70 -6.79 -10.11
CA PRO A 24 -2.02 -5.70 -9.21
C PRO A 24 -3.41 -5.12 -9.50
N GLY A 25 -4.20 -4.90 -8.46
CA GLY A 25 -5.43 -4.14 -8.56
C GLY A 25 -5.15 -2.64 -8.44
N PHE A 26 -5.96 -1.82 -9.11
CA PHE A 26 -5.86 -0.37 -9.05
C PHE A 26 -7.23 0.25 -8.74
N THR A 27 -7.25 1.15 -7.78
CA THR A 27 -8.40 1.99 -7.45
C THR A 27 -7.94 3.43 -7.40
N THR A 28 -8.64 4.33 -8.05
CA THR A 28 -8.34 5.75 -8.02
C THR A 28 -9.29 6.51 -7.10
N TYR A 29 -8.82 7.63 -6.55
CA TYR A 29 -9.64 8.53 -5.74
C TYR A 29 -9.45 9.98 -6.18
N ALA A 30 -10.55 10.75 -6.08
CA ALA A 30 -10.56 12.19 -6.29
C ALA A 30 -9.84 12.92 -5.15
N PRO A 31 -9.41 14.19 -5.34
CA PRO A 31 -8.80 14.96 -4.27
C PRO A 31 -9.65 15.02 -3.00
N GLY A 32 -9.01 14.95 -1.85
CA GLY A 32 -9.62 15.07 -0.54
C GLY A 32 -9.53 13.80 0.31
N GLN A 33 -9.48 14.02 1.62
CA GLN A 33 -9.32 12.94 2.62
C GLN A 33 -10.49 11.94 2.58
N LEU A 34 -11.72 12.43 2.43
CA LEU A 34 -12.91 11.57 2.42
C LEU A 34 -12.89 10.63 1.21
N SER A 35 -12.51 11.12 0.03
CA SER A 35 -12.39 10.29 -1.18
C SER A 35 -11.34 9.21 -1.03
N LEU A 36 -10.20 9.54 -0.44
CA LEU A 36 -9.12 8.59 -0.12
C LEU A 36 -9.65 7.49 0.82
N ILE A 37 -10.26 7.87 1.93
CA ILE A 37 -10.75 6.91 2.94
C ILE A 37 -11.82 6.01 2.33
N ASN A 38 -12.77 6.56 1.59
CA ASN A 38 -13.81 5.78 0.91
C ASN A 38 -13.22 4.76 -0.09
N ALA A 39 -12.18 5.13 -0.82
CA ALA A 39 -11.48 4.23 -1.74
C ALA A 39 -10.78 3.08 -1.01
N VAL A 40 -10.10 3.37 0.10
CA VAL A 40 -9.45 2.35 0.95
C VAL A 40 -10.50 1.43 1.55
N GLU A 41 -11.60 1.97 2.08
CA GLU A 41 -12.71 1.17 2.63
C GLU A 41 -13.32 0.23 1.59
N ALA A 42 -13.57 0.74 0.38
CA ALA A 42 -14.11 -0.08 -0.71
C ALA A 42 -13.15 -1.21 -1.08
N CYS A 43 -11.85 -0.93 -1.11
CA CYS A 43 -10.82 -1.94 -1.36
C CYS A 43 -10.81 -3.02 -0.28
N LEU A 44 -10.81 -2.64 1.00
CA LEU A 44 -10.82 -3.57 2.12
C LEU A 44 -12.08 -4.44 2.13
N LYS A 45 -13.25 -3.85 1.87
CA LYS A 45 -14.52 -4.60 1.76
C LYS A 45 -14.48 -5.63 0.64
N ARG A 46 -13.93 -5.27 -0.52
CA ARG A 46 -13.77 -6.19 -1.65
C ARG A 46 -12.86 -7.36 -1.29
N LEU A 47 -11.72 -7.10 -0.64
CA LEU A 47 -10.81 -8.15 -0.19
C LEU A 47 -11.47 -9.12 0.79
N GLN A 48 -12.27 -8.60 1.73
CA GLN A 48 -13.03 -9.44 2.66
C GLN A 48 -14.11 -10.26 1.95
N GLN A 49 -14.79 -9.70 0.95
CA GLN A 49 -15.76 -10.42 0.10
C GLN A 49 -15.08 -11.52 -0.71
N ASP A 50 -13.83 -11.32 -1.12
CA ASP A 50 -13.00 -12.34 -1.79
C ASP A 50 -12.48 -13.44 -0.82
N GLY A 51 -12.85 -13.37 0.46
CA GLY A 51 -12.47 -14.35 1.48
C GLY A 51 -11.08 -14.15 2.09
N ILE A 52 -10.45 -13.00 1.87
CA ILE A 52 -9.15 -12.69 2.47
C ILE A 52 -9.33 -12.36 3.96
N ALA A 53 -8.60 -13.09 4.80
CA ALA A 53 -8.61 -12.84 6.25
C ALA A 53 -7.87 -11.54 6.59
N LEU A 54 -8.35 -10.79 7.57
CA LEU A 54 -7.75 -9.52 7.98
C LEU A 54 -6.29 -9.65 8.40
N GLN A 55 -5.95 -10.73 9.06
CA GLN A 55 -4.57 -11.05 9.48
C GLN A 55 -3.60 -11.23 8.32
N ASP A 56 -4.09 -11.46 7.11
CA ASP A 56 -3.30 -11.63 5.89
C ASP A 56 -3.12 -10.30 5.13
N ILE A 57 -3.77 -9.22 5.57
CA ILE A 57 -3.75 -7.90 4.94
C ILE A 57 -2.83 -6.96 5.73
N ALA A 58 -1.93 -6.30 5.02
CA ALA A 58 -1.21 -5.14 5.51
C ALA A 58 -1.66 -3.90 4.73
N LEU A 59 -2.14 -2.88 5.44
CA LEU A 59 -2.46 -1.57 4.88
C LEU A 59 -1.22 -0.69 5.01
N LEU A 60 -0.57 -0.41 3.89
CA LEU A 60 0.67 0.36 3.87
C LEU A 60 0.45 1.73 3.23
N SER A 61 0.92 2.77 3.91
CA SER A 61 0.90 4.12 3.38
C SER A 61 2.12 4.39 2.50
N PHE A 62 1.89 4.91 1.30
CA PHE A 62 2.91 5.45 0.41
C PHE A 62 3.43 6.80 0.90
N ALA A 63 2.61 7.55 1.64
CA ALA A 63 3.01 8.78 2.31
C ALA A 63 3.90 8.48 3.52
N GLY A 64 4.79 9.41 3.88
CA GLY A 64 5.55 9.31 5.12
C GLY A 64 4.64 9.43 6.36
N GLN A 65 5.10 8.92 7.50
CA GLN A 65 4.32 8.85 8.74
C GLN A 65 3.63 10.18 9.12
N GLN A 66 4.30 11.31 8.93
CA GLN A 66 3.77 12.63 9.29
C GLN A 66 2.69 13.13 8.31
N ARG A 67 2.71 12.66 7.06
CA ARG A 67 1.79 13.09 5.99
C ARG A 67 0.66 12.12 5.72
N SER A 68 0.73 10.92 6.28
CA SER A 68 -0.28 9.90 6.07
C SER A 68 -1.60 10.26 6.76
N GLU A 69 -2.67 10.38 6.01
CA GLU A 69 -4.03 10.54 6.54
C GLU A 69 -4.56 9.22 7.12
N VAL A 70 -4.18 8.09 6.52
CA VAL A 70 -4.58 6.77 7.00
C VAL A 70 -4.01 6.49 8.39
N LEU A 71 -2.74 6.81 8.65
CA LEU A 71 -2.10 6.58 9.95
C LEU A 71 -2.61 7.48 11.07
N LYS A 72 -3.33 8.55 10.75
CA LYS A 72 -4.00 9.41 11.75
C LYS A 72 -5.29 8.77 12.28
N LEU A 73 -5.87 7.82 11.55
CA LEU A 73 -7.12 7.16 11.94
C LEU A 73 -6.86 6.09 12.99
N ASP A 74 -7.86 5.83 13.83
CA ASP A 74 -7.87 4.70 14.78
C ASP A 74 -8.59 3.48 14.21
N ALA A 75 -9.50 3.71 13.25
CA ALA A 75 -10.25 2.66 12.57
C ALA A 75 -10.57 3.08 11.13
N ILE A 76 -10.72 2.10 10.25
CA ILE A 76 -11.19 2.28 8.88
C ILE A 76 -12.13 1.12 8.51
N ALA A 77 -13.25 1.39 7.83
CA ALA A 77 -14.28 0.38 7.52
C ALA A 77 -14.76 -0.39 8.76
N GLY A 78 -14.78 0.25 9.94
CA GLY A 78 -15.12 -0.40 11.21
C GLY A 78 -14.02 -1.29 11.80
N LEU A 79 -12.85 -1.35 11.18
CA LEU A 79 -11.70 -2.17 11.58
C LEU A 79 -10.70 -1.32 12.36
N ALA A 80 -10.42 -1.69 13.60
CA ALA A 80 -9.40 -1.03 14.41
C ALA A 80 -8.01 -1.26 13.78
N LEU A 81 -7.23 -0.18 13.67
CA LEU A 81 -5.90 -0.23 13.08
C LEU A 81 -4.86 -0.64 14.12
N ARG A 82 -4.02 -1.60 13.76
CA ARG A 82 -2.81 -1.95 14.51
C ARG A 82 -1.64 -1.19 13.90
N LYS A 83 -1.28 -0.09 14.54
CA LYS A 83 -0.25 0.84 14.04
C LYS A 83 0.77 1.20 15.11
N PRO A 84 2.00 1.62 14.73
CA PRO A 84 2.98 2.10 15.69
C PRO A 84 2.48 3.36 16.40
N THR A 85 2.66 3.41 17.71
CA THR A 85 2.29 4.58 18.52
C THR A 85 3.33 5.70 18.52
N GLY A 86 4.54 5.43 17.98
CA GLY A 86 5.69 6.31 18.10
C GLY A 86 6.38 6.25 19.47
N ARG A 87 5.89 5.41 20.38
CA ARG A 87 6.48 5.18 21.70
C ARG A 87 7.18 3.82 21.74
N TYR A 88 8.08 3.67 22.70
CA TYR A 88 8.88 2.47 22.91
C TYR A 88 8.78 2.02 24.36
N ASP A 89 8.87 0.71 24.58
CA ASP A 89 8.98 0.15 25.95
C ASP A 89 10.38 0.34 26.54
N ALA A 90 10.58 -0.09 27.78
CA ALA A 90 11.86 0.03 28.46
C ALA A 90 13.01 -0.79 27.79
N ALA A 91 12.67 -1.78 27.00
CA ALA A 91 13.62 -2.59 26.24
C ALA A 91 13.88 -2.05 24.81
N GLY A 92 13.25 -0.94 24.43
CA GLY A 92 13.40 -0.30 23.12
C GLY A 92 12.52 -0.89 22.02
N ASN A 93 11.52 -1.72 22.35
CA ASN A 93 10.57 -2.24 21.37
C ASN A 93 9.48 -1.23 21.09
N ALA A 94 9.11 -1.07 19.83
CA ALA A 94 8.01 -0.19 19.44
C ALA A 94 6.68 -0.67 20.04
N LEU A 95 5.93 0.27 20.61
CA LEU A 95 4.58 0.02 21.09
C LEU A 95 3.57 0.23 19.97
N TRP A 96 2.61 -0.68 19.87
CA TRP A 96 1.56 -0.72 18.87
C TRP A 96 0.19 -0.51 19.48
N THR A 97 -0.74 0.04 18.71
CA THR A 97 -2.14 0.07 19.09
C THR A 97 -2.75 -1.32 18.97
N ASP A 98 -3.81 -1.59 19.74
CA ASP A 98 -4.60 -2.81 19.58
C ASP A 98 -5.51 -2.67 18.36
N GLY A 99 -5.40 -3.60 17.42
CA GLY A 99 -6.22 -3.59 16.23
C GLY A 99 -6.06 -4.87 15.41
N ALA A 100 -7.04 -5.11 14.54
CA ALA A 100 -7.07 -6.29 13.67
C ALA A 100 -6.36 -6.07 12.34
N LEU A 101 -6.26 -4.82 11.86
CA LEU A 101 -5.68 -4.48 10.57
C LEU A 101 -4.29 -3.86 10.75
N LEU A 102 -3.24 -4.60 10.38
CA LEU A 102 -1.88 -4.08 10.41
C LEU A 102 -1.74 -2.89 9.46
N THR A 103 -1.28 -1.76 10.00
CA THR A 103 -1.18 -0.50 9.27
C THR A 103 0.16 0.17 9.58
N ASP A 104 0.93 0.49 8.55
CA ASP A 104 2.23 1.13 8.70
C ASP A 104 2.61 1.91 7.42
N THR A 105 3.79 2.50 7.39
CA THR A 105 4.38 3.03 6.16
C THR A 105 5.15 1.94 5.42
N ILE A 106 5.30 2.09 4.10
CA ILE A 106 6.13 1.18 3.30
C ILE A 106 7.58 1.12 3.79
N TYR A 107 8.11 2.21 4.33
CA TYR A 107 9.49 2.28 4.80
C TYR A 107 9.72 1.50 6.08
N ARG A 108 8.81 1.62 7.05
CA ARG A 108 8.90 0.86 8.31
C ARG A 108 8.64 -0.62 8.10
N PHE A 109 7.82 -0.96 7.11
CA PHE A 109 7.54 -2.33 6.71
C PHE A 109 8.66 -2.95 5.85
N LYS A 110 9.73 -2.19 5.60
CA LYS A 110 10.89 -2.68 4.83
C LYS A 110 11.47 -3.94 5.45
N GLY A 111 11.73 -4.94 4.60
CA GLY A 111 12.22 -6.26 5.05
C GLY A 111 11.15 -7.22 5.53
N GLN A 112 9.89 -6.79 5.60
CA GLN A 112 8.73 -7.61 5.91
C GLN A 112 7.90 -7.87 4.65
N SER A 113 6.97 -8.81 4.73
CA SER A 113 6.00 -9.09 3.68
C SER A 113 4.67 -9.53 4.30
N ALA A 114 3.60 -9.39 3.52
CA ALA A 114 2.28 -9.91 3.88
C ALA A 114 1.67 -10.63 2.67
N PRO A 115 0.77 -11.60 2.87
CA PRO A 115 0.07 -12.25 1.77
C PRO A 115 -0.60 -11.24 0.83
N VAL A 116 -1.32 -10.28 1.39
CA VAL A 116 -2.01 -9.21 0.66
C VAL A 116 -1.58 -7.85 1.19
N VAL A 117 -1.25 -6.94 0.31
CA VAL A 117 -0.92 -5.54 0.65
C VAL A 117 -1.91 -4.61 -0.03
N VAL A 118 -2.49 -3.71 0.75
CA VAL A 118 -3.19 -2.52 0.26
C VAL A 118 -2.20 -1.36 0.34
N LEU A 119 -1.70 -0.91 -0.80
CA LEU A 119 -0.78 0.21 -0.89
C LEU A 119 -1.60 1.48 -1.12
N ALA A 120 -1.84 2.24 -0.06
CA ALA A 120 -2.69 3.41 -0.06
C ALA A 120 -1.89 4.72 -0.12
N GLU A 121 -2.60 5.81 -0.40
CA GLU A 121 -2.05 7.17 -0.45
C GLU A 121 -0.95 7.33 -1.50
N ILE A 122 -1.06 6.61 -2.61
CA ILE A 122 -0.18 6.80 -3.75
C ILE A 122 -0.57 8.11 -4.43
N ASP A 123 0.20 9.15 -4.16
CA ASP A 123 -0.06 10.50 -4.67
C ASP A 123 1.23 11.18 -5.10
N PHE A 124 1.27 11.63 -6.35
CA PHE A 124 2.39 12.37 -6.93
C PHE A 124 1.95 13.07 -8.23
N GLU A 125 2.56 14.18 -8.55
CA GLU A 125 2.26 14.96 -9.77
C GLU A 125 3.04 14.46 -10.99
N TYR A 126 4.24 13.92 -10.78
CA TYR A 126 5.09 13.39 -11.84
C TYR A 126 5.87 12.17 -11.37
N VAL A 127 6.24 11.33 -12.32
CA VAL A 127 6.97 10.09 -12.05
C VAL A 127 8.47 10.34 -12.05
N SER A 128 9.06 10.49 -10.85
CA SER A 128 10.50 10.58 -10.64
C SER A 128 11.10 9.19 -10.34
N GLU A 129 12.42 9.08 -10.38
CA GLU A 129 13.11 7.84 -9.97
C GLU A 129 12.81 7.48 -8.50
N SER A 130 12.70 8.47 -7.63
CA SER A 130 12.35 8.29 -6.23
C SER A 130 10.93 7.71 -6.08
N VAL A 131 9.97 8.17 -6.88
CA VAL A 131 8.61 7.64 -6.93
C VAL A 131 8.63 6.20 -7.42
N LEU A 132 9.35 5.90 -8.49
CA LEU A 132 9.48 4.54 -9.02
C LEU A 132 10.09 3.59 -8.00
N HIS A 133 11.15 4.01 -7.33
CA HIS A 133 11.79 3.22 -6.28
C HIS A 133 10.82 2.93 -5.13
N ARG A 134 10.07 3.94 -4.69
CA ARG A 134 9.06 3.81 -3.63
C ARG A 134 7.93 2.87 -4.02
N LEU A 135 7.43 2.98 -5.25
CA LEU A 135 6.43 2.05 -5.79
C LEU A 135 6.96 0.62 -5.83
N PHE A 136 8.18 0.43 -6.31
CA PHE A 136 8.83 -0.87 -6.34
C PHE A 136 8.91 -1.49 -4.93
N VAL A 137 9.37 -0.73 -3.94
CA VAL A 137 9.43 -1.18 -2.55
C VAL A 137 8.06 -1.59 -2.04
N GLY A 138 7.02 -0.80 -2.29
CA GLY A 138 5.65 -1.10 -1.87
C GLY A 138 5.09 -2.36 -2.53
N LEU A 139 5.23 -2.46 -3.85
CA LEU A 139 4.73 -3.60 -4.63
C LEU A 139 5.39 -4.93 -4.25
N THR A 140 6.66 -4.89 -3.86
CA THR A 140 7.40 -6.10 -3.47
C THR A 140 7.12 -6.57 -2.03
N ARG A 141 6.29 -5.86 -1.27
CA ARG A 141 5.88 -6.28 0.08
C ARG A 141 4.79 -7.35 0.06
N ALA A 142 4.02 -7.46 -1.02
CA ALA A 142 2.98 -8.47 -1.16
C ALA A 142 3.56 -9.82 -1.65
N GLN A 143 3.17 -10.90 -1.00
CA GLN A 143 3.53 -12.25 -1.42
C GLN A 143 2.64 -12.76 -2.55
N TYR A 144 1.35 -12.40 -2.52
CA TYR A 144 0.31 -12.96 -3.38
C TYR A 144 -0.43 -11.87 -4.18
N ARG A 145 -0.96 -10.85 -3.50
CA ARG A 145 -1.81 -9.83 -4.11
C ARG A 145 -1.47 -8.44 -3.59
N VAL A 146 -1.40 -7.47 -4.47
CA VAL A 146 -1.29 -6.04 -4.13
C VAL A 146 -2.46 -5.26 -4.74
N GLU A 147 -3.06 -4.42 -3.92
CA GLU A 147 -4.08 -3.44 -4.33
C GLU A 147 -3.49 -2.04 -4.17
N CYS A 148 -3.45 -1.29 -5.25
CA CYS A 148 -2.95 0.07 -5.27
C CYS A 148 -4.13 1.05 -5.22
N VAL A 149 -4.16 1.90 -4.19
CA VAL A 149 -5.12 2.99 -4.05
C VAL A 149 -4.37 4.30 -4.31
N MET A 150 -4.60 4.92 -5.46
CA MET A 150 -3.85 6.07 -5.92
C MET A 150 -4.76 7.25 -6.29
N SER A 151 -4.22 8.47 -6.16
CA SER A 151 -4.93 9.65 -6.62
C SER A 151 -5.12 9.62 -8.13
N GLU A 152 -6.17 10.28 -8.61
CA GLU A 152 -6.39 10.48 -10.06
C GLU A 152 -5.20 11.17 -10.71
N LEU A 153 -4.56 12.11 -9.99
CA LEU A 153 -3.35 12.80 -10.44
C LEU A 153 -2.19 11.84 -10.64
N ALA A 154 -1.92 10.99 -9.66
CA ALA A 154 -0.85 9.98 -9.74
C ALA A 154 -1.14 8.95 -10.85
N ALA A 155 -2.39 8.52 -11.00
CA ALA A 155 -2.80 7.62 -12.05
C ALA A 155 -2.56 8.23 -13.45
N ALA A 156 -2.92 9.49 -13.65
CA ALA A 156 -2.67 10.21 -14.90
C ALA A 156 -1.17 10.34 -15.20
N ALA A 157 -0.36 10.69 -14.19
CA ALA A 157 1.10 10.79 -14.35
C ALA A 157 1.73 9.44 -14.71
N LEU A 158 1.25 8.35 -14.11
CA LEU A 158 1.73 7.00 -14.41
C LEU A 158 1.36 6.57 -15.83
N MET A 159 0.12 6.80 -16.26
CA MET A 159 -0.34 6.51 -17.62
C MET A 159 0.47 7.28 -18.66
N ALA A 160 0.71 8.57 -18.45
CA ALA A 160 1.54 9.39 -19.35
C ALA A 160 2.97 8.83 -19.48
N ARG A 161 3.53 8.27 -18.42
CA ARG A 161 4.85 7.61 -18.45
C ARG A 161 4.84 6.30 -19.24
N LEU A 162 3.72 5.57 -19.22
CA LEU A 162 3.59 4.28 -19.93
C LEU A 162 3.36 4.47 -21.44
N ASP A 163 2.70 5.57 -21.82
CA ASP A 163 2.37 5.89 -23.22
C ASP A 163 3.52 6.59 -23.97
N GLY A 164 4.50 7.09 -23.26
CA GLY A 164 5.71 7.74 -23.78
C GLY A 164 6.89 6.81 -23.84
#